data_e92dfdb6a4efcd8c072cde5672b56fc6
#
_entry.id   e92dfdb6a4efcd8c072cde5672b56fc6
#
_cell.length_a   1.000
_cell.length_b   1.000
_cell.length_c   1.000
_cell.angle_alpha   90.00
_cell.angle_beta   90.00
_cell.angle_gamma   90.00
#
_symmetry.space_group_name_H-M   'P 1'
#
loop_
_entity.id
_entity.type
_entity.pdbx_description
1 polymer ?
#
loop_
_entity_poly.entity_id
_entity_poly.type
_entity_poly.pdbx_seq_one_letter_code
_entity_poly.pdbx_strand_id
1 'polypeptide(L)'
;MRALLAVVVAAVPAAVAAGDAVGSETCKACHPAAYEIWKVSPHARARDILPERHRNDAHCLACHAPQADDGFSGVGCEACHGPGRLYTARYVMRDAELARALGLVDPGEKACLACHTDSTPSLVRFEYARKVALIQHWGEGVPPPPPPPAALPGNR
;
A
#
# COMPACT_ATOMS: atom_id res chain seq x y z
N MET A 1 -16.61 48.67 -23.11
CA MET A 1 -16.49 47.20 -23.17
C MET A 1 -15.37 46.80 -22.25
N ARG A 2 -15.69 46.20 -21.07
CA ARG A 2 -14.69 45.67 -20.10
C ARG A 2 -14.57 44.17 -20.35
N ALA A 3 -13.42 43.72 -20.84
CA ALA A 3 -13.11 42.31 -20.99
C ALA A 3 -12.80 41.71 -19.61
N LEU A 4 -13.63 40.77 -19.15
CA LEU A 4 -13.37 39.93 -17.98
C LEU A 4 -12.39 38.83 -18.40
N LEU A 5 -11.15 38.92 -17.92
CA LEU A 5 -10.20 37.82 -18.02
C LEU A 5 -10.63 36.76 -17.00
N ALA A 6 -11.11 35.63 -17.49
CA ALA A 6 -11.30 34.42 -16.66
C ALA A 6 -9.95 33.76 -16.40
N VAL A 7 -9.48 33.80 -15.16
CA VAL A 7 -8.31 33.04 -14.73
C VAL A 7 -8.75 31.59 -14.51
N VAL A 8 -8.37 30.71 -15.44
CA VAL A 8 -8.53 29.26 -15.26
C VAL A 8 -7.41 28.77 -14.35
N VAL A 9 -7.73 28.54 -13.08
CA VAL A 9 -6.82 27.84 -12.15
C VAL A 9 -6.88 26.36 -12.51
N ALA A 10 -5.89 25.88 -13.24
CA ALA A 10 -5.69 24.45 -13.46
C ALA A 10 -5.29 23.83 -12.12
N ALA A 11 -6.17 23.00 -11.55
CA ALA A 11 -5.82 22.14 -10.41
C ALA A 11 -4.79 21.10 -10.90
N VAL A 12 -3.52 21.32 -10.61
CA VAL A 12 -2.47 20.34 -10.80
C VAL A 12 -2.72 19.24 -9.77
N PRO A 13 -2.97 17.97 -10.18
CA PRO A 13 -3.01 16.88 -9.20
C PRO A 13 -1.64 16.85 -8.51
N ALA A 14 -1.62 16.99 -7.19
CA ALA A 14 -0.40 16.81 -6.41
C ALA A 14 0.05 15.37 -6.61
N ALA A 15 1.05 15.17 -7.46
CA ALA A 15 1.76 13.91 -7.51
C ALA A 15 2.39 13.71 -6.12
N VAL A 16 1.95 12.70 -5.39
CA VAL A 16 2.55 12.33 -4.12
C VAL A 16 3.99 11.91 -4.43
N ALA A 17 4.94 12.73 -3.98
CA ALA A 17 6.35 12.43 -4.19
C ALA A 17 6.73 11.19 -3.39
N ALA A 18 7.55 10.31 -3.97
CA ALA A 18 8.07 9.10 -3.32
C ALA A 18 8.75 9.38 -1.96
N GLY A 19 9.23 10.62 -1.76
CA GLY A 19 9.83 11.07 -0.49
C GLY A 19 8.87 11.32 0.68
N ASP A 20 7.56 11.07 0.52
CA ASP A 20 6.57 11.24 1.58
C ASP A 20 6.22 9.92 2.30
N ALA A 21 6.76 8.80 1.85
CA ALA A 21 6.67 7.52 2.52
C ALA A 21 7.63 7.45 3.72
N VAL A 22 7.18 6.80 4.80
CA VAL A 22 7.95 6.63 6.06
C VAL A 22 8.30 5.16 6.34
N GLY A 23 7.79 4.25 5.54
CA GLY A 23 8.00 2.81 5.67
C GLY A 23 7.13 2.13 6.71
N SER A 24 6.84 0.85 6.47
CA SER A 24 5.93 0.05 7.29
C SER A 24 6.43 -0.16 8.74
N GLU A 25 7.73 -0.10 8.99
CA GLU A 25 8.31 -0.20 10.34
C GLU A 25 7.87 0.98 11.22
N THR A 26 7.68 2.16 10.64
CA THR A 26 7.16 3.32 11.39
C THR A 26 5.74 3.05 11.90
N CYS A 27 4.90 2.40 11.10
CA CYS A 27 3.53 2.06 11.47
C CYS A 27 3.46 1.03 12.61
N LYS A 28 4.41 0.10 12.67
CA LYS A 28 4.53 -0.92 13.72
C LYS A 28 4.58 -0.32 15.11
N ALA A 29 5.19 0.83 15.29
CA ALA A 29 5.34 1.48 16.60
C ALA A 29 4.00 1.74 17.29
N CYS A 30 2.92 1.97 16.52
CA CYS A 30 1.58 2.22 17.04
C CYS A 30 0.58 1.10 16.68
N HIS A 31 0.82 0.34 15.60
CA HIS A 31 -0.05 -0.72 15.08
C HIS A 31 0.66 -2.09 15.01
N PRO A 32 1.22 -2.61 16.13
CA PRO A 32 2.03 -3.84 16.10
C PRO A 32 1.23 -5.06 15.62
N ALA A 33 -0.03 -5.21 16.03
CA ALA A 33 -0.87 -6.33 15.62
C ALA A 33 -1.13 -6.33 14.11
N ALA A 34 -1.50 -5.19 13.53
CA ALA A 34 -1.69 -5.03 12.10
C ALA A 34 -0.40 -5.30 11.31
N TYR A 35 0.73 -4.83 11.83
CA TYR A 35 2.04 -5.07 11.24
C TYR A 35 2.38 -6.56 11.16
N GLU A 36 2.17 -7.35 12.23
CA GLU A 36 2.50 -8.78 12.24
C GLU A 36 1.62 -9.58 11.26
N ILE A 37 0.34 -9.20 11.11
CA ILE A 37 -0.55 -9.81 10.10
C ILE A 37 -0.04 -9.47 8.69
N TRP A 38 0.23 -8.21 8.42
CA TRP A 38 0.73 -7.76 7.13
C TRP A 38 2.08 -8.40 6.77
N LYS A 39 3.03 -8.46 7.71
CA LYS A 39 4.39 -8.97 7.50
C LYS A 39 4.45 -10.38 6.94
N VAL A 40 3.49 -11.23 7.28
CA VAL A 40 3.40 -12.60 6.77
C VAL A 40 2.54 -12.73 5.52
N SER A 41 1.91 -11.64 5.07
CA SER A 41 1.05 -11.63 3.91
C SER A 41 1.84 -11.72 2.59
N PRO A 42 1.20 -12.12 1.48
CA PRO A 42 1.81 -12.07 0.16
C PRO A 42 2.25 -10.64 -0.25
N HIS A 43 1.55 -9.60 0.21
CA HIS A 43 1.88 -8.21 -0.09
C HIS A 43 3.27 -7.83 0.45
N ALA A 44 3.59 -8.19 1.68
CA ALA A 44 4.90 -7.88 2.27
C ALA A 44 6.08 -8.49 1.49
N ARG A 45 5.83 -9.50 0.66
CA ARG A 45 6.84 -10.23 -0.11
C ARG A 45 6.57 -10.22 -1.61
N ALA A 46 5.77 -9.25 -2.07
CA ALA A 46 5.31 -9.25 -3.45
C ALA A 46 6.46 -9.12 -4.47
N ARG A 47 7.56 -8.45 -4.13
CA ARG A 47 8.77 -8.39 -4.96
C ARG A 47 9.48 -9.73 -5.06
N ASP A 48 9.47 -10.53 -4.00
CA ASP A 48 10.24 -11.78 -3.93
C ASP A 48 9.73 -12.84 -4.89
N ILE A 49 8.44 -12.78 -5.25
CA ILE A 49 7.85 -13.70 -6.23
C ILE A 49 8.26 -13.39 -7.68
N LEU A 50 8.82 -12.21 -7.93
CA LEU A 50 9.29 -11.86 -9.27
C LEU A 50 10.55 -12.66 -9.61
N PRO A 51 10.63 -13.20 -10.84
CA PRO A 51 11.88 -13.72 -11.37
C PRO A 51 13.00 -12.67 -11.24
N GLU A 52 14.23 -13.11 -10.98
CA GLU A 52 15.36 -12.21 -10.70
C GLU A 52 15.52 -11.12 -11.78
N ARG A 53 15.36 -11.48 -13.05
CA ARG A 53 15.43 -10.53 -14.18
C ARG A 53 14.39 -9.39 -14.13
N HIS A 54 13.32 -9.53 -13.35
CA HIS A 54 12.24 -8.55 -13.24
C HIS A 54 12.21 -7.82 -11.88
N ARG A 55 13.07 -8.19 -10.94
CA ARG A 55 13.09 -7.60 -9.59
C ARG A 55 13.50 -6.11 -9.57
N ASN A 56 14.10 -5.62 -10.65
CA ASN A 56 14.48 -4.22 -10.81
C ASN A 56 13.76 -3.55 -12.00
N ASP A 57 12.77 -4.21 -12.57
CA ASP A 57 11.96 -3.66 -13.65
C ASP A 57 10.88 -2.73 -13.06
N ALA A 58 10.94 -1.44 -13.40
CA ALA A 58 10.01 -0.43 -12.90
C ALA A 58 8.55 -0.76 -13.22
N HIS A 59 8.27 -1.43 -14.35
CA HIS A 59 6.93 -1.87 -14.71
C HIS A 59 6.37 -2.91 -13.73
N CYS A 60 7.21 -3.87 -13.32
CA CYS A 60 6.83 -4.87 -12.34
C CYS A 60 6.74 -4.25 -10.94
N LEU A 61 7.71 -3.40 -10.58
CA LEU A 61 7.77 -2.76 -9.27
C LEU A 61 6.60 -1.82 -9.00
N ALA A 62 5.99 -1.23 -10.03
CA ALA A 62 4.82 -0.38 -9.87
C ALA A 62 3.66 -1.06 -9.08
N CYS A 63 3.57 -2.40 -9.12
CA CYS A 63 2.62 -3.17 -8.33
C CYS A 63 3.28 -4.03 -7.25
N HIS A 64 4.48 -4.54 -7.50
CA HIS A 64 5.13 -5.49 -6.60
C HIS A 64 6.00 -4.85 -5.51
N ALA A 65 6.39 -3.60 -5.68
CA ALA A 65 7.06 -2.79 -4.67
C ALA A 65 6.89 -1.30 -5.01
N PRO A 66 5.68 -0.75 -4.93
CA PRO A 66 5.41 0.63 -5.37
C PRO A 66 6.16 1.69 -4.57
N GLN A 67 6.76 1.32 -3.45
CA GLN A 67 7.52 2.18 -2.54
C GLN A 67 8.94 1.63 -2.33
N ALA A 68 9.57 1.12 -3.42
CA ALA A 68 10.88 0.48 -3.36
C ALA A 68 12.02 1.40 -2.88
N ASP A 69 11.83 2.70 -2.95
CA ASP A 69 12.86 3.70 -2.59
C ASP A 69 13.16 3.73 -1.08
N ASP A 70 12.29 3.20 -0.23
CA ASP A 70 12.49 3.07 1.21
C ASP A 70 13.21 1.77 1.63
N GLY A 71 13.72 1.01 0.67
CA GLY A 71 14.40 -0.28 0.89
C GLY A 71 13.45 -1.45 1.15
N PHE A 72 12.15 -1.23 1.01
CA PHE A 72 11.13 -2.22 1.26
C PHE A 72 10.88 -3.14 0.04
N SER A 73 10.73 -4.45 0.26
CA SER A 73 10.67 -5.46 -0.80
C SER A 73 9.26 -5.93 -1.18
N GLY A 74 8.23 -5.12 -0.89
CA GLY A 74 6.84 -5.51 -1.18
C GLY A 74 5.87 -4.34 -1.24
N VAL A 75 4.58 -4.66 -1.10
CA VAL A 75 3.50 -3.69 -1.00
C VAL A 75 3.31 -3.33 0.47
N GLY A 76 3.79 -2.14 0.87
CA GLY A 76 3.77 -1.64 2.24
C GLY A 76 2.41 -1.08 2.68
N CYS A 77 2.34 -0.68 3.94
CA CYS A 77 1.14 -0.08 4.54
C CYS A 77 0.66 1.13 3.73
N GLU A 78 1.58 1.97 3.33
CA GLU A 78 1.31 3.24 2.66
C GLU A 78 0.83 3.07 1.21
N ALA A 79 1.02 1.91 0.60
CA ALA A 79 0.45 1.61 -0.72
C ALA A 79 -1.09 1.59 -0.70
N CYS A 80 -1.67 1.29 0.47
CA CYS A 80 -3.11 1.28 0.68
C CYS A 80 -3.58 2.51 1.46
N HIS A 81 -2.83 2.92 2.49
CA HIS A 81 -3.21 3.95 3.44
C HIS A 81 -2.71 5.37 3.10
N GLY A 82 -1.99 5.52 1.99
CA GLY A 82 -1.38 6.79 1.61
C GLY A 82 -0.06 7.07 2.34
N PRO A 83 0.73 8.06 1.88
CA PRO A 83 2.05 8.37 2.41
C PRO A 83 1.98 8.94 3.82
N GLY A 84 2.73 8.33 4.74
CA GLY A 84 2.60 8.54 6.18
C GLY A 84 3.21 9.81 6.73
N ARG A 85 4.09 10.48 6.00
CA ARG A 85 4.91 11.57 6.51
C ARG A 85 4.16 12.63 7.31
N LEU A 86 2.97 13.02 6.86
CA LEU A 86 2.21 14.09 7.51
C LEU A 86 1.27 13.58 8.60
N TYR A 87 0.77 12.35 8.50
CA TYR A 87 -0.24 11.87 9.45
C TYR A 87 0.28 10.92 10.53
N THR A 88 1.53 10.41 10.46
CA THR A 88 2.09 9.49 11.48
C THR A 88 2.39 10.15 12.82
N ALA A 89 2.38 11.47 12.91
CA ALA A 89 2.53 12.15 14.18
C ALA A 89 1.41 11.76 15.15
N ARG A 90 1.78 11.40 16.40
CA ARG A 90 0.84 10.83 17.39
C ARG A 90 -0.40 11.72 17.63
N TYR A 91 -0.24 13.04 17.63
CA TYR A 91 -1.35 13.96 17.82
C TYR A 91 -2.29 13.99 16.62
N VAL A 92 -1.78 13.81 15.39
CA VAL A 92 -2.57 13.69 14.15
C VAL A 92 -3.37 12.39 14.16
N MET A 93 -2.72 11.26 14.48
CA MET A 93 -3.37 9.94 14.50
C MET A 93 -4.47 9.79 15.55
N ARG A 94 -4.55 10.71 16.53
CA ARG A 94 -5.65 10.77 17.51
C ARG A 94 -6.88 11.51 17.00
N ASP A 95 -6.74 12.22 15.89
CA ASP A 95 -7.79 12.95 15.21
C ASP A 95 -7.97 12.38 13.81
N ALA A 96 -8.98 11.56 13.62
CA ALA A 96 -9.21 10.84 12.36
C ALA A 96 -9.53 11.79 11.20
N GLU A 97 -10.17 12.92 11.46
CA GLU A 97 -10.48 13.91 10.44
C GLU A 97 -9.20 14.63 9.99
N LEU A 98 -8.38 15.06 10.93
CA LEU A 98 -7.09 15.67 10.65
C LEU A 98 -6.16 14.68 9.90
N ALA A 99 -6.11 13.42 10.32
CA ALA A 99 -5.29 12.40 9.66
C ALA A 99 -5.69 12.21 8.20
N ARG A 100 -7.00 12.16 7.90
CA ARG A 100 -7.51 12.09 6.52
C ARG A 100 -7.20 13.36 5.73
N ALA A 101 -7.34 14.52 6.34
CA ALA A 101 -6.98 15.79 5.70
C ALA A 101 -5.48 15.87 5.35
N LEU A 102 -4.64 15.16 6.10
CA LEU A 102 -3.20 15.06 5.89
C LEU A 102 -2.74 13.84 5.07
N GLY A 103 -3.68 13.13 4.43
CA GLY A 103 -3.37 12.10 3.45
C GLY A 103 -3.60 10.65 3.87
N LEU A 104 -4.11 10.41 5.11
CA LEU A 104 -4.55 9.06 5.47
C LEU A 104 -5.73 8.65 4.61
N VAL A 105 -5.63 7.51 3.96
CA VAL A 105 -6.67 6.91 3.14
C VAL A 105 -7.29 5.72 3.88
N ASP A 106 -8.63 5.65 3.88
CA ASP A 106 -9.36 4.43 4.24
C ASP A 106 -9.46 3.58 2.96
N PRO A 107 -8.67 2.50 2.79
CA PRO A 107 -8.60 1.78 1.53
C PRO A 107 -9.88 0.97 1.27
N GLY A 108 -10.45 1.15 0.09
CA GLY A 108 -11.53 0.35 -0.43
C GLY A 108 -11.10 -0.44 -1.66
N GLU A 109 -12.06 -1.06 -2.35
CA GLU A 109 -11.83 -1.85 -3.56
C GLU A 109 -10.98 -1.11 -4.62
N LYS A 110 -11.19 0.20 -4.77
CA LYS A 110 -10.44 1.03 -5.71
C LYS A 110 -8.91 0.99 -5.46
N ALA A 111 -8.48 0.93 -4.21
CA ALA A 111 -7.07 0.83 -3.87
C ALA A 111 -6.47 -0.51 -4.36
N CYS A 112 -7.25 -1.59 -4.24
CA CYS A 112 -6.84 -2.91 -4.74
C CYS A 112 -6.74 -2.94 -6.26
N LEU A 113 -7.72 -2.34 -6.94
CA LEU A 113 -7.80 -2.31 -8.40
C LEU A 113 -6.72 -1.43 -9.06
N ALA A 114 -5.94 -0.68 -8.30
CA ALA A 114 -4.76 0.00 -8.82
C ALA A 114 -3.70 -0.99 -9.36
N CYS A 115 -3.64 -2.20 -8.79
CA CYS A 115 -2.72 -3.26 -9.18
C CYS A 115 -3.43 -4.53 -9.66
N HIS A 116 -4.57 -4.89 -9.06
CA HIS A 116 -5.34 -6.09 -9.38
C HIS A 116 -6.37 -5.81 -10.48
N THR A 117 -5.91 -5.62 -11.71
CA THR A 117 -6.75 -5.37 -12.89
C THR A 117 -6.87 -6.61 -13.77
N ASP A 118 -7.84 -6.63 -14.69
CA ASP A 118 -7.98 -7.70 -15.67
C ASP A 118 -6.82 -7.73 -16.70
N SER A 119 -6.04 -6.65 -16.81
CA SER A 119 -4.83 -6.56 -17.64
C SER A 119 -3.58 -7.09 -16.94
N THR A 120 -3.64 -7.35 -15.64
CA THR A 120 -2.53 -7.92 -14.90
C THR A 120 -2.39 -9.40 -15.26
N PRO A 121 -1.18 -9.92 -15.55
CA PRO A 121 -0.99 -11.33 -15.87
C PRO A 121 -1.23 -12.19 -14.63
N SER A 122 -2.49 -12.45 -14.33
CA SER A 122 -2.93 -13.29 -13.22
C SER A 122 -3.72 -14.47 -13.76
N LEU A 123 -3.44 -15.65 -13.25
CA LEU A 123 -4.20 -16.86 -13.59
C LEU A 123 -5.58 -16.91 -12.95
N VAL A 124 -5.84 -16.04 -11.98
CA VAL A 124 -7.08 -16.01 -11.21
C VAL A 124 -7.61 -14.58 -11.20
N ARG A 125 -8.87 -14.42 -11.61
CA ARG A 125 -9.55 -13.14 -11.54
C ARG A 125 -9.57 -12.61 -10.09
N PHE A 126 -9.30 -11.32 -9.92
CA PHE A 126 -9.40 -10.68 -8.62
C PHE A 126 -10.87 -10.46 -8.23
N GLU A 127 -11.25 -10.96 -7.07
CA GLU A 127 -12.57 -10.79 -6.47
C GLU A 127 -12.40 -10.12 -5.10
N TYR A 128 -12.69 -8.82 -5.02
CA TYR A 128 -12.45 -8.00 -3.83
C TYR A 128 -13.05 -8.62 -2.55
N ALA A 129 -14.34 -8.98 -2.57
CA ALA A 129 -15.03 -9.49 -1.39
C ALA A 129 -14.39 -10.77 -0.81
N ARG A 130 -13.79 -11.59 -1.66
CA ARG A 130 -13.09 -12.82 -1.24
C ARG A 130 -11.66 -12.53 -0.79
N LYS A 131 -11.01 -11.55 -1.42
CA LYS A 131 -9.57 -11.30 -1.21
C LYS A 131 -9.31 -10.37 -0.03
N VAL A 132 -10.18 -9.39 0.22
CA VAL A 132 -10.01 -8.46 1.34
C VAL A 132 -9.96 -9.18 2.69
N ALA A 133 -10.75 -10.23 2.87
CA ALA A 133 -10.73 -11.04 4.10
C ALA A 133 -9.36 -11.69 4.40
N LEU A 134 -8.55 -11.95 3.37
CA LEU A 134 -7.23 -12.56 3.53
C LEU A 134 -6.14 -11.59 4.01
N ILE A 135 -6.39 -10.30 3.90
CA ILE A 135 -5.47 -9.24 4.32
C ILE A 135 -6.03 -8.38 5.45
N GLN A 136 -7.23 -8.72 5.93
CA GLN A 136 -7.88 -7.96 6.99
C GLN A 136 -7.03 -8.00 8.26
N HIS A 137 -6.75 -6.82 8.80
CA HIS A 137 -5.97 -6.64 10.03
C HIS A 137 -6.64 -5.64 10.98
N TRP A 138 -7.95 -5.49 10.87
CA TRP A 138 -8.81 -4.60 11.66
C TRP A 138 -10.13 -5.29 12.04
N GLY A 139 -10.76 -4.81 13.12
CA GLY A 139 -12.08 -5.28 13.57
C GLY A 139 -12.03 -6.46 14.54
N GLU A 140 -13.19 -6.78 15.13
CA GLU A 140 -13.36 -7.94 15.99
C GLU A 140 -13.28 -9.23 15.17
N GLY A 141 -12.58 -10.24 15.68
CA GLY A 141 -12.46 -11.54 15.01
C GLY A 141 -11.41 -11.61 13.92
N VAL A 142 -10.46 -10.65 13.87
CA VAL A 142 -9.28 -10.75 13.01
C VAL A 142 -8.59 -12.10 13.31
N PRO A 143 -8.46 -13.01 12.33
CA PRO A 143 -7.80 -14.28 12.54
C PRO A 143 -6.32 -14.06 12.92
N PRO A 144 -5.72 -14.95 13.72
CA PRO A 144 -4.29 -14.90 13.95
C PRO A 144 -3.55 -14.96 12.60
N PRO A 145 -2.38 -14.31 12.49
CA PRO A 145 -1.61 -14.35 11.26
C PRO A 145 -1.37 -15.80 10.84
N PRO A 146 -1.49 -16.11 9.54
CA PRO A 146 -1.20 -17.45 9.05
C PRO A 146 0.25 -17.81 9.41
N PRO A 147 0.54 -19.08 9.68
CA PRO A 147 1.91 -19.52 9.92
C PRO A 147 2.78 -19.13 8.71
N PRO A 148 4.04 -18.75 8.94
CA PRO A 148 4.94 -18.43 7.85
C PRO A 148 4.96 -19.61 6.87
N PRO A 149 4.93 -19.36 5.55
CA PRO A 149 4.99 -20.42 4.56
C PRO A 149 6.24 -21.26 4.84
N ALA A 150 6.08 -22.58 4.78
CA ALA A 150 7.20 -23.50 4.86
C ALA A 150 8.28 -23.05 3.88
N ALA A 151 9.51 -22.96 4.35
CA ALA A 151 10.64 -22.60 3.50
C ALA A 151 10.61 -23.50 2.26
N LEU A 152 10.56 -22.88 1.08
CA LEU A 152 10.66 -23.63 -0.17
C LEU A 152 11.97 -24.45 -0.09
N PRO A 153 11.95 -25.74 -0.42
CA PRO A 153 13.17 -26.54 -0.47
C PRO A 153 14.14 -25.81 -1.41
N GLY A 154 15.31 -25.47 -0.87
CA GLY A 154 16.32 -24.70 -1.57
C GLY A 154 16.64 -25.38 -2.91
N ASN A 155 16.48 -24.64 -3.99
CA ASN A 155 17.07 -24.99 -5.28
C ASN A 155 18.59 -25.04 -5.08
N ARG A 156 19.11 -26.27 -4.96
CA ARG A 156 20.53 -26.53 -5.12
C ARG A 156 20.94 -26.49 -6.57
#